data_890cf6df4a6f9c5c12b3ed72e68ebe89
#
_entry.id   890cf6df4a6f9c5c12b3ed72e68ebe89
#
_cell.length_a   1.000
_cell.length_b   1.000
_cell.length_c   1.000
_cell.angle_alpha   90.00
_cell.angle_beta   90.00
_cell.angle_gamma   90.00
#
_symmetry.space_group_name_H-M   'P 1'
#
loop_
_entity.id
_entity.type
_entity.pdbx_description
1 polymer ?
#
loop_
_entity_poly.entity_id
_entity_poly.type
_entity_poly.pdbx_seq_one_letter_code
_entity_poly.pdbx_strand_id
1 'polypeptide(L)'
;MNLAEFTWGLPPREKLESYRIWDSYFTPSLGHPGKDGFSGIIDDMERARRAVELGRFEKLCFFPHVGIGTTTDADFETLVRMKPELVLKPIEHWPDRMLGMIQINANDTQASLDALDQWLRDGPMLGVYFAGSGPGALPCSHPNIPPLVERISELKGVIMQHTWFVTGGNPGQGMSTPTELAELASRFPDQMFICAHAGGEWEKGIRAVSDSPNVLIETSGFDATAGFIEMAVRELGPERIIFGSHLPTRSLGTELSKVTTAEIGEDAKQKILGENYRRLLGMA
;
A
#
# COMPACT_ATOMS: atom_id res chain seq x y z
N MET A 1 -24.76 26.20 -17.38
CA MET A 1 -23.53 25.52 -16.90
C MET A 1 -23.50 24.15 -17.57
N ASN A 2 -22.50 23.89 -18.39
CA ASN A 2 -22.39 22.62 -19.09
C ASN A 2 -21.87 21.59 -18.06
N LEU A 3 -22.68 20.57 -17.75
CA LEU A 3 -22.31 19.53 -16.78
C LEU A 3 -21.05 18.75 -17.19
N ALA A 4 -20.67 18.78 -18.48
CA ALA A 4 -19.43 18.18 -18.98
C ALA A 4 -18.16 18.92 -18.50
N GLU A 5 -18.27 20.14 -18.03
CA GLU A 5 -17.16 20.94 -17.50
C GLU A 5 -17.02 20.86 -15.97
N PHE A 6 -17.94 20.15 -15.32
CA PHE A 6 -17.93 20.00 -13.87
C PHE A 6 -17.04 18.81 -13.48
N THR A 7 -15.82 19.08 -13.14
CA THR A 7 -14.77 18.05 -12.88
C THR A 7 -14.77 17.49 -11.46
N TRP A 8 -15.66 17.96 -10.57
CA TRP A 8 -15.69 17.55 -9.15
C TRP A 8 -14.33 17.70 -8.44
N GLY A 9 -13.52 18.68 -8.86
CA GLY A 9 -12.18 18.87 -8.33
C GLY A 9 -11.10 17.97 -8.96
N LEU A 10 -11.47 17.06 -9.86
CA LEU A 10 -10.48 16.29 -10.60
C LEU A 10 -9.95 17.11 -11.78
N PRO A 11 -8.65 17.04 -12.08
CA PRO A 11 -8.06 17.67 -13.24
C PRO A 11 -8.62 17.11 -14.55
N PRO A 12 -8.52 17.86 -15.66
CA PRO A 12 -8.82 17.32 -16.98
C PRO A 12 -8.02 16.05 -17.30
N ARG A 13 -8.56 15.22 -18.20
CA ARG A 13 -7.99 13.94 -18.59
C ARG A 13 -6.50 14.02 -18.96
N GLU A 14 -6.17 14.99 -19.82
CA GLU A 14 -4.79 15.19 -20.31
C GLU A 14 -3.82 15.50 -19.16
N LYS A 15 -4.32 16.21 -18.17
CA LYS A 15 -3.54 16.50 -16.96
C LYS A 15 -3.31 15.26 -16.11
N LEU A 16 -4.33 14.41 -15.95
CA LEU A 16 -4.19 13.13 -15.24
C LEU A 16 -3.18 12.21 -15.94
N GLU A 17 -3.24 12.12 -17.27
CA GLU A 17 -2.30 11.35 -18.07
C GLU A 17 -0.85 11.84 -17.90
N SER A 18 -0.66 13.17 -17.81
CA SER A 18 0.68 13.76 -17.64
C SER A 18 1.36 13.40 -16.33
N TYR A 19 0.60 13.08 -15.29
CA TYR A 19 1.16 12.64 -14.01
C TYR A 19 1.75 11.22 -14.06
N ARG A 20 1.34 10.38 -15.02
CA ARG A 20 1.74 8.97 -15.09
C ARG A 20 1.51 8.27 -13.74
N ILE A 21 0.25 8.25 -13.30
CA ILE A 21 -0.13 7.87 -11.94
C ILE A 21 0.21 6.40 -11.66
N TRP A 22 0.95 6.18 -10.58
CA TRP A 22 1.27 4.86 -10.02
C TRP A 22 0.63 4.72 -8.65
N ASP A 23 -0.26 3.77 -8.52
CA ASP A 23 -0.99 3.46 -7.29
C ASP A 23 -0.23 2.44 -6.47
N SER A 24 0.16 2.81 -5.27
CA SER A 24 0.91 1.92 -4.36
C SER A 24 0.00 1.01 -3.52
N TYR A 25 -1.31 1.29 -3.49
CA TYR A 25 -2.24 0.61 -2.58
C TYR A 25 -3.53 0.19 -3.29
N PHE A 26 -3.46 -0.87 -4.08
CA PHE A 26 -4.60 -1.49 -4.72
C PHE A 26 -4.90 -2.83 -4.06
N THR A 27 -6.08 -2.97 -3.46
CA THR A 27 -6.45 -4.14 -2.61
C THR A 27 -7.69 -4.86 -3.11
N PRO A 28 -7.63 -5.52 -4.27
CA PRO A 28 -8.70 -6.41 -4.66
C PRO A 28 -8.81 -7.54 -3.63
N SER A 29 -10.00 -7.73 -3.09
CA SER A 29 -10.24 -8.73 -2.06
C SER A 29 -10.08 -10.13 -2.65
N LEU A 30 -9.37 -10.99 -1.96
CA LEU A 30 -9.38 -12.42 -2.30
C LEU A 30 -10.77 -13.06 -2.09
N GLY A 31 -11.67 -12.32 -1.44
CA GLY A 31 -13.00 -12.82 -1.11
C GLY A 31 -12.98 -13.81 0.05
N HIS A 32 -14.13 -14.34 0.37
CA HIS A 32 -14.23 -15.46 1.30
C HIS A 32 -13.82 -16.75 0.58
N PRO A 33 -13.16 -17.70 1.26
CA PRO A 33 -12.98 -19.04 0.73
C PRO A 33 -14.37 -19.62 0.47
N GLY A 34 -14.83 -19.53 -0.77
CA GLY A 34 -16.09 -20.05 -1.25
C GLY A 34 -15.90 -21.40 -1.94
N LYS A 35 -16.98 -21.91 -2.53
CA LYS A 35 -16.97 -23.18 -3.28
C LYS A 35 -15.91 -23.22 -4.36
N ASP A 36 -15.52 -22.07 -4.91
CA ASP A 36 -14.58 -21.93 -6.04
C ASP A 36 -13.22 -21.37 -5.59
N GLY A 37 -12.95 -21.29 -4.28
CA GLY A 37 -11.76 -20.68 -3.68
C GLY A 37 -11.59 -19.22 -4.16
N PHE A 38 -11.45 -18.25 -3.34
CA PHE A 38 -11.07 -16.85 -3.58
C PHE A 38 -11.40 -16.28 -4.99
N SER A 39 -12.61 -16.51 -5.50
CA SER A 39 -13.04 -16.06 -6.83
C SER A 39 -13.22 -14.54 -6.94
N GLY A 40 -13.28 -13.84 -5.81
CA GLY A 40 -13.62 -12.41 -5.75
C GLY A 40 -12.57 -11.46 -6.30
N ILE A 41 -11.32 -11.88 -6.45
CA ILE A 41 -10.22 -10.97 -6.83
C ILE A 41 -10.41 -10.34 -8.22
N ILE A 42 -10.84 -11.15 -9.20
CA ILE A 42 -11.10 -10.66 -10.55
C ILE A 42 -12.35 -9.79 -10.60
N ASP A 43 -13.40 -10.16 -9.86
CA ASP A 43 -14.63 -9.36 -9.77
C ASP A 43 -14.33 -7.99 -9.17
N ASP A 44 -13.48 -7.91 -8.17
CA ASP A 44 -13.04 -6.63 -7.58
C ASP A 44 -12.20 -5.80 -8.56
N MET A 45 -11.32 -6.44 -9.33
CA MET A 45 -10.55 -5.76 -10.37
C MET A 45 -11.47 -5.20 -11.46
N GLU A 46 -12.47 -5.97 -11.91
CA GLU A 46 -13.43 -5.50 -12.91
C GLU A 46 -14.32 -4.37 -12.37
N ARG A 47 -14.74 -4.43 -11.11
CA ARG A 47 -15.42 -3.29 -10.46
C ARG A 47 -14.58 -2.03 -10.44
N ALA A 48 -13.28 -2.16 -10.21
CA ALA A 48 -12.35 -1.04 -10.21
C ALA A 48 -11.98 -0.55 -11.62
N ARG A 49 -12.18 -1.34 -12.69
CA ARG A 49 -11.75 -1.05 -14.07
C ARG A 49 -12.11 0.36 -14.50
N ARG A 50 -13.37 0.74 -14.33
CA ARG A 50 -13.83 2.08 -14.74
C ARG A 50 -13.09 3.20 -13.98
N ALA A 51 -12.85 3.01 -12.69
CA ALA A 51 -12.12 3.98 -11.87
C ALA A 51 -10.66 4.09 -12.33
N VAL A 52 -10.01 2.96 -12.58
CA VAL A 52 -8.62 2.89 -13.10
C VAL A 52 -8.50 3.59 -14.44
N GLU A 53 -9.45 3.39 -15.35
CA GLU A 53 -9.48 4.04 -16.67
C GLU A 53 -9.74 5.54 -16.56
N LEU A 54 -10.68 5.97 -15.72
CA LEU A 54 -10.98 7.38 -15.49
C LEU A 54 -9.81 8.11 -14.81
N GLY A 55 -9.15 7.49 -13.85
CA GLY A 55 -8.00 8.03 -13.14
C GLY A 55 -6.69 8.01 -13.95
N ARG A 56 -6.69 7.35 -15.10
CA ARG A 56 -5.49 7.23 -15.97
C ARG A 56 -4.30 6.59 -15.28
N PHE A 57 -4.55 5.58 -14.45
CA PHE A 57 -3.48 4.88 -13.77
C PHE A 57 -2.60 4.11 -14.75
N GLU A 58 -1.30 4.38 -14.70
CA GLU A 58 -0.31 3.67 -15.51
C GLU A 58 0.02 2.31 -14.87
N LYS A 59 0.23 2.29 -13.56
CA LYS A 59 0.50 1.07 -12.78
C LYS A 59 -0.29 1.07 -11.48
N LEU A 60 -0.60 -0.14 -11.03
CA LEU A 60 -1.22 -0.40 -9.72
C LEU A 60 -0.43 -1.50 -9.03
N CYS A 61 -0.08 -1.29 -7.78
CA CYS A 61 0.54 -2.32 -6.96
C CYS A 61 -0.50 -2.95 -6.04
N PHE A 62 -0.71 -4.23 -6.21
CA PHE A 62 -1.59 -5.01 -5.34
C PHE A 62 -0.78 -5.79 -4.30
N PHE A 63 -1.46 -6.17 -3.24
CA PHE A 63 -1.05 -7.25 -2.37
C PHE A 63 -2.29 -8.09 -2.02
N PRO A 64 -2.15 -9.42 -1.89
CA PRO A 64 -3.26 -10.28 -1.55
C PRO A 64 -3.69 -9.97 -0.11
N HIS A 65 -4.73 -9.15 0.04
CA HIS A 65 -5.27 -8.82 1.34
C HIS A 65 -6.24 -9.92 1.78
N VAL A 66 -5.83 -10.69 2.76
CA VAL A 66 -6.70 -11.65 3.44
C VAL A 66 -7.51 -10.87 4.47
N GLY A 67 -8.81 -10.74 4.25
CA GLY A 67 -9.68 -9.86 5.01
C GLY A 67 -9.73 -10.18 6.50
N ILE A 68 -9.89 -9.14 7.32
CA ILE A 68 -10.07 -9.23 8.77
C ILE A 68 -11.34 -10.06 9.06
N GLY A 69 -11.19 -11.12 9.85
CA GLY A 69 -12.30 -11.87 10.42
C GLY A 69 -12.90 -12.98 9.56
N THR A 70 -12.30 -13.32 8.42
CA THR A 70 -12.86 -14.30 7.50
C THR A 70 -11.98 -15.52 7.21
N THR A 71 -10.70 -15.47 7.60
CA THR A 71 -9.74 -16.54 7.38
C THR A 71 -8.94 -16.82 8.64
N THR A 72 -8.58 -18.06 8.82
CA THR A 72 -7.65 -18.52 9.87
C THR A 72 -6.21 -18.40 9.36
N ASP A 73 -5.22 -18.48 10.27
CA ASP A 73 -3.80 -18.56 9.86
C ASP A 73 -3.55 -19.76 8.93
N ALA A 74 -4.25 -20.88 9.16
CA ALA A 74 -4.17 -22.07 8.30
C ALA A 74 -4.71 -21.80 6.89
N ASP A 75 -5.79 -21.02 6.75
CA ASP A 75 -6.32 -20.62 5.44
C ASP A 75 -5.35 -19.69 4.73
N PHE A 76 -4.73 -18.76 5.46
CA PHE A 76 -3.71 -17.86 4.93
C PHE A 76 -2.50 -18.64 4.39
N GLU A 77 -1.97 -19.57 5.19
CA GLU A 77 -0.85 -20.44 4.77
C GLU A 77 -1.20 -21.25 3.53
N THR A 78 -2.40 -21.86 3.52
CA THR A 78 -2.89 -22.60 2.36
C THR A 78 -2.96 -21.72 1.12
N LEU A 79 -3.43 -20.48 1.27
CA LEU A 79 -3.59 -19.55 0.18
C LEU A 79 -2.26 -19.12 -0.42
N VAL A 80 -1.32 -18.72 0.42
CA VAL A 80 -0.03 -18.18 -0.01
C VAL A 80 0.91 -19.25 -0.54
N ARG A 81 0.89 -20.45 0.08
CA ARG A 81 1.81 -21.53 -0.24
C ARG A 81 1.30 -22.49 -1.31
N MET A 82 0.01 -22.83 -1.27
CA MET A 82 -0.55 -23.91 -2.09
C MET A 82 -1.28 -23.43 -3.35
N LYS A 83 -1.51 -22.12 -3.49
CA LYS A 83 -2.22 -21.56 -4.64
C LYS A 83 -1.49 -20.33 -5.22
N PRO A 84 -0.25 -20.52 -5.72
CA PRO A 84 0.51 -19.45 -6.36
C PRO A 84 -0.28 -18.76 -7.47
N GLU A 85 -1.12 -19.53 -8.18
CA GLU A 85 -2.00 -19.04 -9.24
C GLU A 85 -2.97 -17.95 -8.75
N LEU A 86 -3.37 -17.95 -7.48
CA LEU A 86 -4.25 -16.91 -6.95
C LEU A 86 -3.49 -15.60 -6.69
N VAL A 87 -2.26 -15.72 -6.21
CA VAL A 87 -1.38 -14.56 -5.97
C VAL A 87 -0.97 -13.91 -7.29
N LEU A 88 -0.84 -14.68 -8.35
CA LEU A 88 -0.46 -14.20 -9.68
C LEU A 88 -1.65 -13.68 -10.52
N LYS A 89 -2.89 -14.07 -10.20
CA LYS A 89 -4.08 -13.69 -10.98
C LYS A 89 -4.20 -12.20 -11.32
N PRO A 90 -3.95 -11.24 -10.42
CA PRO A 90 -3.99 -9.83 -10.78
C PRO A 90 -2.99 -9.47 -11.86
N ILE A 91 -1.75 -10.00 -11.78
CA ILE A 91 -0.70 -9.74 -12.77
C ILE A 91 -1.10 -10.37 -14.11
N GLU A 92 -1.61 -11.60 -14.12
CA GLU A 92 -2.07 -12.29 -15.33
C GLU A 92 -3.27 -11.59 -15.96
N HIS A 93 -4.16 -11.02 -15.14
CA HIS A 93 -5.38 -10.38 -15.62
C HIS A 93 -5.13 -9.00 -16.25
N TRP A 94 -4.20 -8.21 -15.67
CA TRP A 94 -3.76 -6.91 -16.21
C TRP A 94 -2.23 -6.83 -16.30
N PRO A 95 -1.59 -7.62 -17.17
CA PRO A 95 -0.13 -7.81 -17.15
C PRO A 95 0.67 -6.53 -17.38
N ASP A 96 0.11 -5.59 -18.16
CA ASP A 96 0.77 -4.32 -18.44
C ASP A 96 0.58 -3.26 -17.32
N ARG A 97 -0.27 -3.54 -16.33
CA ARG A 97 -0.65 -2.56 -15.30
C ARG A 97 -0.32 -3.00 -13.88
N MET A 98 -0.36 -4.31 -13.60
CA MET A 98 -0.22 -4.80 -12.24
C MET A 98 1.22 -5.01 -11.84
N LEU A 99 1.55 -4.47 -10.67
CA LEU A 99 2.72 -4.80 -9.87
C LEU A 99 2.23 -5.53 -8.62
N GLY A 100 3.10 -6.25 -7.93
CA GLY A 100 2.68 -7.01 -6.76
C GLY A 100 3.63 -6.94 -5.57
N MET A 101 3.05 -6.98 -4.38
CA MET A 101 3.72 -7.29 -3.13
C MET A 101 3.08 -8.56 -2.56
N ILE A 102 3.82 -9.29 -1.75
CA ILE A 102 3.30 -10.46 -1.04
C ILE A 102 2.99 -10.12 0.42
N GLN A 103 1.85 -10.58 0.93
CA GLN A 103 1.60 -10.62 2.37
C GLN A 103 2.19 -11.90 2.93
N ILE A 104 2.92 -11.82 4.04
CA ILE A 104 3.54 -12.97 4.72
C ILE A 104 2.93 -13.18 6.11
N ASN A 105 3.06 -14.40 6.63
CA ASN A 105 2.64 -14.74 7.98
C ASN A 105 3.81 -14.56 8.95
N ALA A 106 3.94 -13.40 9.56
CA ALA A 106 5.03 -13.11 10.48
C ALA A 106 5.01 -13.95 11.78
N ASN A 107 3.91 -14.67 12.08
CA ASN A 107 3.87 -15.62 13.19
C ASN A 107 4.75 -16.85 12.96
N ASP A 108 4.99 -17.22 11.70
CA ASP A 108 5.89 -18.29 11.29
C ASP A 108 7.08 -17.73 10.52
N THR A 109 8.16 -17.45 11.22
CA THR A 109 9.37 -16.83 10.64
C THR A 109 9.98 -17.69 9.54
N GLN A 110 10.09 -19.01 9.73
CA GLN A 110 10.70 -19.87 8.70
C GLN A 110 9.86 -19.93 7.44
N ALA A 111 8.58 -20.12 7.60
CA ALA A 111 7.64 -20.11 6.49
C ALA A 111 7.65 -18.79 5.73
N SER A 112 7.79 -17.68 6.45
CA SER A 112 7.89 -16.36 5.85
C SER A 112 9.20 -16.19 5.07
N LEU A 113 10.33 -16.66 5.58
CA LEU A 113 11.62 -16.65 4.86
C LEU A 113 11.53 -17.46 3.57
N ASP A 114 10.92 -18.66 3.60
CA ASP A 114 10.72 -19.49 2.41
C ASP A 114 9.82 -18.75 1.39
N ALA A 115 8.77 -18.07 1.85
CA ALA A 115 7.90 -17.28 0.99
C ALA A 115 8.61 -16.05 0.39
N LEU A 116 9.51 -15.39 1.12
CA LEU A 116 10.33 -14.31 0.59
C LEU A 116 11.23 -14.80 -0.55
N ASP A 117 11.86 -15.95 -0.37
CA ASP A 117 12.68 -16.55 -1.43
C ASP A 117 11.84 -16.89 -2.66
N GLN A 118 10.70 -17.54 -2.46
CA GLN A 118 9.80 -17.91 -3.55
C GLN A 118 9.26 -16.69 -4.33
N TRP A 119 8.88 -15.63 -3.64
CA TRP A 119 8.12 -14.55 -4.25
C TRP A 119 8.94 -13.31 -4.63
N LEU A 120 10.00 -12.98 -3.86
CA LEU A 120 10.86 -11.84 -4.13
C LEU A 120 12.09 -12.23 -4.93
N ARG A 121 12.78 -13.33 -4.56
CA ARG A 121 13.98 -13.77 -5.29
C ARG A 121 13.63 -14.43 -6.60
N ASP A 122 12.72 -15.41 -6.58
CA ASP A 122 12.41 -16.29 -7.71
C ASP A 122 11.11 -15.92 -8.43
N GLY A 123 10.28 -15.06 -7.83
CA GLY A 123 8.97 -14.64 -8.32
C GLY A 123 8.92 -13.17 -8.75
N PRO A 124 7.72 -12.68 -9.12
CA PRO A 124 7.55 -11.33 -9.68
C PRO A 124 7.25 -10.25 -8.65
N MET A 125 7.28 -10.55 -7.34
CA MET A 125 6.89 -9.60 -6.31
C MET A 125 8.01 -8.61 -6.00
N LEU A 126 7.65 -7.34 -5.80
CA LEU A 126 8.59 -6.24 -5.60
C LEU A 126 8.81 -5.90 -4.14
N GLY A 127 8.03 -6.49 -3.25
CA GLY A 127 8.10 -6.20 -1.83
C GLY A 127 7.10 -7.00 -1.00
N VAL A 128 6.97 -6.57 0.24
CA VAL A 128 6.16 -7.22 1.27
C VAL A 128 5.18 -6.25 1.88
N TYR A 129 3.96 -6.70 2.07
CA TYR A 129 2.97 -6.03 2.89
C TYR A 129 2.89 -6.73 4.26
N PHE A 130 3.19 -5.97 5.31
CA PHE A 130 2.93 -6.38 6.70
C PHE A 130 1.55 -5.91 7.11
N ALA A 131 0.65 -6.86 7.33
CA ALA A 131 -0.72 -6.57 7.73
C ALA A 131 -0.79 -5.93 9.12
N GLY A 132 -1.72 -5.01 9.31
CA GLY A 132 -1.94 -4.36 10.61
C GLY A 132 -2.75 -5.20 11.59
N SER A 133 -3.54 -6.15 11.08
CA SER A 133 -4.40 -7.02 11.88
C SER A 133 -4.80 -8.25 11.08
N GLY A 134 -5.41 -9.22 11.75
CA GLY A 134 -5.84 -10.47 11.14
C GLY A 134 -4.72 -11.50 11.04
N PRO A 135 -4.93 -12.55 10.23
CA PRO A 135 -3.98 -13.64 10.09
C PRO A 135 -2.59 -13.18 9.67
N GLY A 136 -1.56 -13.66 10.32
CA GLY A 136 -0.17 -13.33 10.03
C GLY A 136 0.32 -11.97 10.51
N ALA A 137 -0.54 -11.13 11.08
CA ALA A 137 -0.16 -9.80 11.55
C ALA A 137 0.61 -9.86 12.87
N LEU A 138 1.69 -9.08 12.93
CA LEU A 138 2.46 -8.82 14.16
C LEU A 138 2.83 -7.33 14.23
N PRO A 139 2.95 -6.76 15.43
CA PRO A 139 3.44 -5.40 15.57
C PRO A 139 4.92 -5.28 15.16
N CYS A 140 5.33 -4.11 14.69
CA CYS A 140 6.72 -3.83 14.30
C CYS A 140 7.75 -4.14 15.41
N SER A 141 7.34 -4.06 16.67
CA SER A 141 8.17 -4.37 17.84
C SER A 141 8.36 -5.87 18.09
N HIS A 142 7.61 -6.74 17.42
CA HIS A 142 7.68 -8.18 17.65
C HIS A 142 9.03 -8.77 17.21
N PRO A 143 9.64 -9.71 17.99
CA PRO A 143 10.97 -10.25 17.71
C PRO A 143 11.07 -11.03 16.38
N ASN A 144 9.97 -11.49 15.81
CA ASN A 144 9.97 -12.16 14.50
C ASN A 144 10.15 -11.18 13.32
N ILE A 145 9.93 -9.87 13.52
CA ILE A 145 9.97 -8.89 12.42
C ILE A 145 11.40 -8.61 11.92
N PRO A 146 12.41 -8.36 12.79
CA PRO A 146 13.75 -8.05 12.33
C PRO A 146 14.38 -9.07 11.36
N PRO A 147 14.33 -10.38 11.60
CA PRO A 147 14.88 -11.35 10.65
C PRO A 147 14.22 -11.30 9.27
N LEU A 148 12.92 -10.98 9.21
CA LEU A 148 12.19 -10.81 7.95
C LEU A 148 12.63 -9.54 7.23
N VAL A 149 12.81 -8.43 7.96
CA VAL A 149 13.32 -7.17 7.40
C VAL A 149 14.73 -7.35 6.84
N GLU A 150 15.62 -8.04 7.55
CA GLU A 150 16.97 -8.38 7.08
C GLU A 150 16.91 -9.13 5.73
N ARG A 151 16.07 -10.17 5.66
CA ARG A 151 15.92 -10.94 4.42
C ARG A 151 15.33 -10.12 3.27
N ILE A 152 14.32 -9.30 3.53
CA ILE A 152 13.73 -8.41 2.52
C ILE A 152 14.77 -7.42 2.02
N SER A 153 15.59 -6.87 2.91
CA SER A 153 16.67 -5.94 2.56
C SER A 153 17.73 -6.59 1.65
N GLU A 154 18.17 -7.81 1.98
CA GLU A 154 19.07 -8.60 1.12
C GLU A 154 18.51 -8.80 -0.29
N LEU A 155 17.20 -9.03 -0.39
CA LEU A 155 16.48 -9.24 -1.65
C LEU A 155 16.11 -7.91 -2.34
N LYS A 156 16.45 -6.75 -1.72
CA LYS A 156 16.11 -5.40 -2.21
C LYS A 156 14.60 -5.17 -2.38
N GLY A 157 13.81 -5.84 -1.57
CA GLY A 157 12.35 -5.67 -1.54
C GLY A 157 11.94 -4.41 -0.82
N VAL A 158 10.79 -3.85 -1.19
CA VAL A 158 10.16 -2.73 -0.47
C VAL A 158 9.25 -3.28 0.61
N ILE A 159 9.19 -2.60 1.75
CA ILE A 159 8.30 -2.96 2.86
C ILE A 159 7.17 -1.94 2.96
N MET A 160 5.93 -2.39 2.82
CA MET A 160 4.75 -1.61 3.19
C MET A 160 4.21 -2.15 4.51
N GLN A 161 4.22 -1.31 5.53
CA GLN A 161 3.66 -1.60 6.84
C GLN A 161 2.31 -0.91 7.00
N HIS A 162 1.27 -1.70 7.25
CA HIS A 162 -0.01 -1.12 7.68
C HIS A 162 0.17 -0.46 9.04
N THR A 163 -0.24 0.80 9.15
CA THR A 163 -0.15 1.54 10.41
C THR A 163 -1.49 2.16 10.76
N TRP A 164 -1.82 2.18 12.05
CA TRP A 164 -3.04 2.82 12.52
C TRP A 164 -2.94 3.28 13.98
N PHE A 165 -3.28 4.55 14.23
CA PHE A 165 -3.56 5.00 15.60
C PHE A 165 -5.02 4.72 15.91
N VAL A 166 -5.28 3.94 16.93
CA VAL A 166 -6.66 3.65 17.33
C VAL A 166 -7.18 4.75 18.22
N THR A 167 -8.21 5.43 17.75
CA THR A 167 -8.94 6.40 18.57
C THR A 167 -9.63 5.66 19.72
N GLY A 168 -9.35 6.07 20.97
CA GLY A 168 -9.92 5.42 22.16
C GLY A 168 -9.00 4.44 22.89
N GLY A 169 -7.75 4.30 22.48
CA GLY A 169 -6.67 3.79 23.34
C GLY A 169 -6.44 2.29 23.36
N ASN A 170 -7.06 1.50 22.47
CA ASN A 170 -6.70 0.10 22.35
C ASN A 170 -6.39 -0.25 20.89
N PRO A 171 -5.11 -0.27 20.48
CA PRO A 171 -4.75 -0.79 19.18
C PRO A 171 -5.21 -2.24 19.11
N GLY A 172 -5.96 -2.62 18.07
CA GLY A 172 -6.27 -4.01 17.82
C GLY A 172 -5.01 -4.86 17.89
N GLN A 173 -5.13 -6.10 18.34
CA GLN A 173 -3.99 -7.00 18.44
C GLN A 173 -3.27 -7.08 17.09
N GLY A 174 -1.95 -6.92 17.09
CA GLY A 174 -1.12 -6.94 15.88
C GLY A 174 -1.02 -5.62 15.10
N MET A 175 -1.69 -4.55 15.53
CA MET A 175 -1.58 -3.25 14.89
C MET A 175 -0.26 -2.56 15.23
N SER A 176 0.38 -1.99 14.21
CA SER A 176 1.53 -1.10 14.36
C SER A 176 1.12 0.36 14.20
N THR A 177 1.80 1.23 14.91
CA THR A 177 1.68 2.69 14.75
C THR A 177 2.84 3.23 13.89
N PRO A 178 2.72 4.44 13.32
CA PRO A 178 3.87 5.11 12.70
C PRO A 178 5.07 5.28 13.62
N THR A 179 4.86 5.41 14.94
CA THR A 179 5.96 5.49 15.93
C THR A 179 6.74 4.19 15.99
N GLU A 180 6.06 3.05 16.10
CA GLU A 180 6.71 1.73 16.10
C GLU A 180 7.41 1.45 14.76
N LEU A 181 6.83 1.91 13.64
CA LEU A 181 7.48 1.82 12.35
C LEU A 181 8.75 2.67 12.29
N ALA A 182 8.74 3.89 12.82
CA ALA A 182 9.92 4.73 12.89
C ALA A 182 11.04 4.10 13.75
N GLU A 183 10.68 3.48 14.88
CA GLU A 183 11.63 2.73 15.72
C GLU A 183 12.22 1.53 14.96
N LEU A 184 11.40 0.77 14.23
CA LEU A 184 11.89 -0.32 13.38
C LEU A 184 12.81 0.22 12.30
N ALA A 185 12.41 1.26 11.57
CA ALA A 185 13.16 1.85 10.49
C ALA A 185 14.52 2.41 10.92
N SER A 186 14.64 2.93 12.15
CA SER A 186 15.91 3.39 12.70
C SER A 186 16.97 2.30 12.85
N ARG A 187 16.54 1.04 12.99
CA ARG A 187 17.41 -0.15 13.08
C ARG A 187 17.88 -0.64 11.72
N PHE A 188 17.21 -0.22 10.64
CA PHE A 188 17.47 -0.64 9.27
C PHE A 188 17.54 0.60 8.34
N PRO A 189 18.57 1.44 8.48
CA PRO A 189 18.64 2.74 7.80
C PRO A 189 18.71 2.63 6.27
N ASP A 190 19.20 1.53 5.73
CA ASP A 190 19.28 1.28 4.29
C ASP A 190 18.01 0.66 3.70
N GLN A 191 17.08 0.21 4.53
CA GLN A 191 15.80 -0.35 4.10
C GLN A 191 14.75 0.75 3.97
N MET A 192 14.08 0.79 2.82
CA MET A 192 12.97 1.70 2.60
C MET A 192 11.65 1.10 3.09
N PHE A 193 10.90 1.89 3.84
CA PHE A 193 9.58 1.53 4.37
C PHE A 193 8.50 2.46 3.84
N ILE A 194 7.30 1.92 3.67
CA ILE A 194 6.08 2.66 3.37
C ILE A 194 5.17 2.58 4.61
N CYS A 195 4.88 3.74 5.20
CA CYS A 195 3.92 3.92 6.27
C CYS A 195 2.52 4.05 5.66
N ALA A 196 1.79 2.94 5.55
CA ALA A 196 0.46 2.97 4.96
C ALA A 196 -0.51 3.80 5.81
N HIS A 197 -1.34 4.58 5.14
CA HIS A 197 -2.39 5.43 5.73
C HIS A 197 -1.90 6.55 6.65
N ALA A 198 -0.59 6.85 6.64
CA ALA A 198 0.00 7.80 7.60
C ALA A 198 -0.50 7.62 9.04
N GLY A 199 -0.88 6.38 9.42
CA GLY A 199 -1.40 6.02 10.74
C GLY A 199 -2.88 6.37 11.00
N GLY A 200 -3.65 6.78 10.01
CA GLY A 200 -5.04 7.22 10.18
C GLY A 200 -5.20 8.60 10.83
N GLU A 201 -4.59 8.83 11.98
CA GLU A 201 -4.39 10.16 12.56
C GLU A 201 -3.15 10.80 11.92
N TRP A 202 -3.30 11.22 10.69
CA TRP A 202 -2.20 11.61 9.80
C TRP A 202 -1.28 12.72 10.36
N GLU A 203 -1.79 13.67 11.13
CA GLU A 203 -0.93 14.68 11.79
C GLU A 203 0.09 14.04 12.73
N LYS A 204 -0.36 13.08 13.54
CA LYS A 204 0.53 12.31 14.41
C LYS A 204 1.47 11.45 13.63
N GLY A 205 0.95 10.80 12.56
CA GLY A 205 1.74 9.93 11.70
C GLY A 205 2.88 10.67 11.00
N ILE A 206 2.61 11.84 10.42
CA ILE A 206 3.64 12.69 9.80
C ILE A 206 4.74 13.03 10.81
N ARG A 207 4.35 13.49 12.02
CA ARG A 207 5.31 13.85 13.08
C ARG A 207 6.12 12.65 13.57
N ALA A 208 5.48 11.46 13.67
CA ALA A 208 6.15 10.26 14.15
C ALA A 208 7.27 9.80 13.21
N VAL A 209 7.13 10.03 11.89
CA VAL A 209 8.12 9.60 10.91
C VAL A 209 9.02 10.74 10.40
N SER A 210 8.91 11.96 10.95
CA SER A 210 9.64 13.12 10.45
C SER A 210 11.16 12.88 10.42
N ASP A 211 11.71 12.31 11.47
CA ASP A 211 13.14 12.04 11.64
C ASP A 211 13.60 10.70 11.02
N SER A 212 12.73 10.01 10.30
CA SER A 212 13.00 8.71 9.67
C SER A 212 13.09 8.84 8.15
N PRO A 213 14.25 9.22 7.58
CA PRO A 213 14.37 9.55 6.14
C PRO A 213 14.07 8.37 5.21
N ASN A 214 14.18 7.14 5.70
CA ASN A 214 13.88 5.91 5.00
C ASN A 214 12.41 5.44 5.13
N VAL A 215 11.52 6.31 5.65
CA VAL A 215 10.08 6.05 5.71
C VAL A 215 9.35 7.03 4.82
N LEU A 216 8.59 6.50 3.86
CA LEU A 216 7.64 7.25 3.04
C LEU A 216 6.24 7.07 3.61
N ILE A 217 5.39 8.11 3.52
CA ILE A 217 3.96 7.96 3.84
C ILE A 217 3.14 7.66 2.59
N GLU A 218 2.10 6.87 2.76
CA GLU A 218 1.14 6.52 1.72
C GLU A 218 -0.21 7.20 2.04
N THR A 219 -0.90 7.70 1.01
CA THR A 219 -1.97 8.69 1.17
C THR A 219 -3.38 8.14 1.37
N SER A 220 -3.60 6.83 1.23
CA SER A 220 -4.95 6.26 1.23
C SER A 220 -5.52 5.96 2.62
N GLY A 221 -6.80 5.60 2.65
CA GLY A 221 -7.39 4.82 3.74
C GLY A 221 -8.08 5.58 4.86
N PHE A 222 -8.09 6.89 4.88
CA PHE A 222 -8.77 7.70 5.92
C PHE A 222 -9.53 8.89 5.34
N ASP A 223 -10.47 9.43 6.12
CA ASP A 223 -11.30 10.58 5.77
C ASP A 223 -10.80 11.86 6.47
N ALA A 224 -11.41 13.02 6.14
CA ALA A 224 -11.10 14.34 6.72
C ALA A 224 -9.64 14.75 6.49
N THR A 225 -9.31 15.07 5.25
CA THR A 225 -7.92 15.21 4.77
C THR A 225 -7.50 16.62 4.38
N ALA A 226 -8.32 17.64 4.68
CA ALA A 226 -7.94 19.02 4.42
C ALA A 226 -6.65 19.37 5.18
N GLY A 227 -5.63 19.83 4.46
CA GLY A 227 -4.32 20.15 5.02
C GLY A 227 -3.35 18.97 5.18
N PHE A 228 -3.78 17.73 4.90
CA PHE A 228 -2.93 16.55 5.02
C PHE A 228 -1.72 16.60 4.09
N ILE A 229 -1.95 16.76 2.80
CA ILE A 229 -0.88 16.76 1.80
C ILE A 229 0.02 17.99 1.98
N GLU A 230 -0.57 19.16 2.29
CA GLU A 230 0.17 20.39 2.55
C GLU A 230 1.10 20.25 3.75
N MET A 231 0.62 19.65 4.85
CA MET A 231 1.46 19.38 6.01
C MET A 231 2.54 18.35 5.69
N ALA A 232 2.19 17.27 5.01
CA ALA A 232 3.14 16.23 4.66
C ALA A 232 4.28 16.78 3.78
N VAL A 233 3.96 17.60 2.78
CA VAL A 233 4.96 18.25 1.92
C VAL A 233 5.84 19.21 2.73
N ARG A 234 5.27 19.97 3.65
CA ARG A 234 6.00 20.92 4.49
C ARG A 234 6.95 20.22 5.48
N GLU A 235 6.50 19.14 6.12
CA GLU A 235 7.26 18.48 7.20
C GLU A 235 8.24 17.42 6.67
N LEU A 236 7.87 16.69 5.59
CA LEU A 236 8.65 15.57 5.09
C LEU A 236 9.35 15.86 3.75
N GLY A 237 8.88 16.86 3.01
CA GLY A 237 9.21 17.06 1.61
C GLY A 237 8.37 16.17 0.67
N PRO A 238 8.12 16.64 -0.56
CA PRO A 238 7.28 15.91 -1.52
C PRO A 238 7.85 14.55 -1.93
N GLU A 239 9.15 14.33 -1.80
CA GLU A 239 9.85 13.09 -2.17
C GLU A 239 9.52 11.90 -1.24
N ARG A 240 8.95 12.16 -0.07
CA ARG A 240 8.64 11.14 0.94
C ARG A 240 7.14 10.80 1.00
N ILE A 241 6.39 11.16 -0.04
CA ILE A 241 4.94 10.91 -0.10
C ILE A 241 4.65 10.11 -1.37
N ILE A 242 3.86 9.04 -1.25
CA ILE A 242 3.40 8.25 -2.38
C ILE A 242 1.88 8.13 -2.38
N PHE A 243 1.31 8.08 -3.58
CA PHE A 243 -0.12 7.95 -3.77
C PHE A 243 -0.57 6.50 -3.63
N GLY A 244 -1.70 6.30 -2.94
CA GLY A 244 -2.46 5.07 -2.93
C GLY A 244 -3.95 5.33 -3.07
N SER A 245 -4.67 4.45 -3.76
CA SER A 245 -6.09 4.63 -4.01
C SER A 245 -6.99 3.86 -3.05
N HIS A 246 -6.49 2.81 -2.44
CA HIS A 246 -7.27 1.84 -1.68
C HIS A 246 -8.49 1.29 -2.45
N LEU A 247 -8.40 1.28 -3.78
CA LEU A 247 -9.44 0.65 -4.62
C LEU A 247 -9.45 -0.88 -4.41
N PRO A 248 -10.60 -1.52 -4.54
CA PRO A 248 -11.92 -0.99 -4.86
C PRO A 248 -12.74 -0.53 -3.64
N THR A 249 -12.19 -0.55 -2.43
CA THR A 249 -12.93 -0.28 -1.20
C THR A 249 -13.15 1.22 -0.94
N ARG A 250 -12.33 2.08 -1.55
CA ARG A 250 -12.45 3.53 -1.46
C ARG A 250 -12.85 4.15 -2.81
N SER A 251 -13.37 5.37 -2.76
CA SER A 251 -13.73 6.12 -3.96
C SER A 251 -12.49 6.74 -4.60
N LEU A 252 -12.29 6.48 -5.88
CA LEU A 252 -11.22 7.14 -6.66
C LEU A 252 -11.25 8.66 -6.51
N GLY A 253 -12.43 9.26 -6.64
CA GLY A 253 -12.58 10.72 -6.55
C GLY A 253 -12.06 11.28 -5.25
N THR A 254 -12.37 10.61 -4.13
CA THR A 254 -11.90 11.02 -2.80
C THR A 254 -10.37 10.88 -2.69
N GLU A 255 -9.84 9.73 -3.03
CA GLU A 255 -8.40 9.47 -2.85
C GLU A 255 -7.54 10.33 -3.78
N LEU A 256 -7.90 10.44 -5.05
CA LEU A 256 -7.16 11.22 -6.02
C LEU A 256 -7.23 12.73 -5.73
N SER A 257 -8.39 13.23 -5.29
CA SER A 257 -8.57 14.65 -4.96
C SER A 257 -7.71 15.10 -3.78
N LYS A 258 -7.35 14.22 -2.83
CA LYS A 258 -6.41 14.55 -1.75
C LYS A 258 -5.15 15.23 -2.28
N VAL A 259 -4.61 14.71 -3.39
CA VAL A 259 -3.37 15.22 -3.99
C VAL A 259 -3.66 16.30 -5.04
N THR A 260 -4.62 16.05 -5.92
CA THR A 260 -4.84 16.94 -7.08
C THR A 260 -5.41 18.31 -6.70
N THR A 261 -6.15 18.40 -5.58
CA THR A 261 -6.72 19.66 -5.07
C THR A 261 -5.87 20.31 -3.95
N ALA A 262 -4.82 19.64 -3.48
CA ALA A 262 -3.94 20.20 -2.46
C ALA A 262 -3.26 21.50 -2.93
N GLU A 263 -3.08 22.44 -2.01
CA GLU A 263 -2.40 23.73 -2.25
C GLU A 263 -0.88 23.57 -2.23
N ILE A 264 -0.36 22.76 -3.16
CA ILE A 264 1.07 22.48 -3.37
C ILE A 264 1.45 22.72 -4.84
N GLY A 265 2.75 22.83 -5.11
CA GLY A 265 3.26 23.00 -6.48
C GLY A 265 2.99 21.76 -7.36
N GLU A 266 2.86 21.98 -8.67
CA GLU A 266 2.61 20.92 -9.66
C GLU A 266 3.72 19.85 -9.68
N ASP A 267 4.98 20.25 -9.49
CA ASP A 267 6.12 19.34 -9.36
C ASP A 267 5.93 18.38 -8.17
N ALA A 268 5.45 18.89 -7.03
CA ALA A 268 5.14 18.06 -5.87
C ALA A 268 4.01 17.08 -6.16
N LYS A 269 2.93 17.50 -6.86
CA LYS A 269 1.84 16.59 -7.26
C LYS A 269 2.34 15.48 -8.16
N GLN A 270 3.19 15.79 -9.12
CA GLN A 270 3.76 14.83 -10.06
C GLN A 270 4.63 13.78 -9.32
N LYS A 271 5.46 14.23 -8.38
CA LYS A 271 6.26 13.34 -7.54
C LYS A 271 5.36 12.39 -6.74
N ILE A 272 4.36 12.92 -6.04
CA ILE A 272 3.47 12.15 -5.18
C ILE A 272 2.64 11.14 -5.98
N LEU A 273 2.08 11.56 -7.12
CA LEU A 273 1.18 10.74 -7.92
C LEU A 273 1.87 9.59 -8.67
N GLY A 274 3.20 9.67 -8.87
CA GLY A 274 3.87 8.59 -9.60
C GLY A 274 5.38 8.52 -9.48
N GLU A 275 6.12 9.63 -9.58
CA GLU A 275 7.58 9.60 -9.68
C GLU A 275 8.25 8.97 -8.46
N ASN A 276 7.76 9.29 -7.25
CA ASN A 276 8.34 8.76 -6.01
C ASN A 276 8.21 7.24 -5.95
N TYR A 277 7.06 6.70 -6.35
CA TYR A 277 6.86 5.26 -6.32
C TYR A 277 7.69 4.55 -7.39
N ARG A 278 7.79 5.11 -8.61
CA ARG A 278 8.72 4.61 -9.64
C ARG A 278 10.16 4.59 -9.15
N ARG A 279 10.61 5.69 -8.54
CA ARG A 279 11.96 5.79 -7.97
C ARG A 279 12.20 4.76 -6.88
N LEU A 280 11.24 4.59 -5.96
CA LEU A 280 11.31 3.60 -4.88
C LEU A 280 11.49 2.18 -5.40
N LEU A 281 10.80 1.84 -6.49
CA LEU A 281 10.87 0.51 -7.12
C LEU A 281 12.03 0.37 -8.13
N GLY A 282 12.86 1.40 -8.32
CA GLY A 282 13.95 1.37 -9.30
C GLY A 282 13.49 1.31 -10.76
N MET A 283 12.28 1.82 -11.05
CA MET A 283 11.62 1.79 -12.36
C MET A 283 11.46 3.20 -12.97
N ALA A 284 12.27 4.16 -12.54
CA ALA A 284 12.22 5.55 -12.99
C ALA A 284 12.72 5.75 -14.43
#